data_5865936519ff33c516ee64cd6b1f4594
#
_entry.id   5865936519ff33c516ee64cd6b1f4594
#
_cell.length_a   1.000
_cell.length_b   1.000
_cell.length_c   1.000
_cell.angle_alpha   90.00
_cell.angle_beta   90.00
_cell.angle_gamma   90.00
#
_symmetry.space_group_name_H-M   'P 1'
#
loop_
_entity.id
_entity.type
_entity.pdbx_description
1 polymer ?
#
loop_
_entity_poly.entity_id
_entity_poly.type
_entity_poly.pdbx_seq_one_letter_code
_entity_poly.pdbx_strand_id
1 'polypeptide(L)'
;MSAVQTEARLHDFRRTETLERVHLHAMSVMLDSFARHASARLSTVLRQPSVLALRSLDQLTWGEISTNLANGLHFLTFSLPPLAGQGVLAIPTAEALAVVDLRLAGTGEEEYSEGVLTEIEQELLAPVAEGILDELAKTLARLQPTTPVLEMQEANIQFVSVASPTETCLAAHLAFSLGNRPDCEIVLCLPFMMMRQLAEVMRTRPGHLGEGAAAARAIDVRHRLHDVPVDLVLQFPAFTSTPDALMTLAVGDELHLGLPTDRPLEVRVDGVLVALATIGRSGLRKACAITEEVFP
;
A
#
# COMPACT_ATOMS: atom_id res chain seq x y z
N MET A 1 7.34 29.87 -1.02
CA MET A 1 7.72 28.98 -2.14
C MET A 1 8.80 28.05 -1.59
N SER A 2 8.41 26.90 -1.10
CA SER A 2 9.35 25.91 -0.57
C SER A 2 9.35 24.74 -1.55
N ALA A 3 10.50 24.53 -2.19
CA ALA A 3 10.69 23.43 -3.12
C ALA A 3 10.72 22.12 -2.33
N VAL A 4 9.76 21.23 -2.61
CA VAL A 4 9.81 19.83 -2.16
C VAL A 4 10.97 19.19 -2.91
N GLN A 5 12.09 18.99 -2.22
CA GLN A 5 13.19 18.18 -2.72
C GLN A 5 12.72 16.73 -2.71
N THR A 6 12.35 16.22 -3.86
CA THR A 6 12.20 14.78 -4.07
C THR A 6 13.62 14.18 -4.05
N GLU A 7 14.03 13.62 -2.93
CA GLU A 7 15.26 12.82 -2.87
C GLU A 7 15.16 11.69 -3.89
N ALA A 8 15.96 11.76 -4.94
CA ALA A 8 16.15 10.68 -5.89
C ALA A 8 16.84 9.51 -5.16
N ARG A 9 16.08 8.49 -4.75
CA ARG A 9 16.65 7.25 -4.24
C ARG A 9 17.44 6.58 -5.36
N LEU A 10 18.72 6.35 -5.13
CA LEU A 10 19.60 5.60 -6.01
C LEU A 10 18.98 4.22 -6.27
N HIS A 11 18.68 3.93 -7.54
CA HIS A 11 18.18 2.62 -7.96
C HIS A 11 19.36 1.66 -8.00
N ASP A 12 19.40 0.72 -7.05
CA ASP A 12 20.43 -0.32 -7.02
C ASP A 12 20.10 -1.39 -8.07
N PHE A 13 20.81 -1.36 -9.20
CA PHE A 13 20.66 -2.33 -10.29
C PHE A 13 21.13 -3.75 -9.92
N ARG A 14 21.68 -3.97 -8.73
CA ARG A 14 22.06 -5.29 -8.21
C ARG A 14 20.87 -6.06 -7.62
N ARG A 15 19.75 -5.38 -7.34
CA ARG A 15 18.50 -6.01 -6.88
C ARG A 15 17.77 -6.57 -8.09
N THR A 16 17.96 -7.86 -8.35
CA THR A 16 17.50 -8.55 -9.56
C THR A 16 15.98 -8.78 -9.57
N GLU A 17 15.31 -8.75 -8.42
CA GLU A 17 13.89 -9.07 -8.28
C GLU A 17 13.24 -8.15 -7.25
N THR A 18 12.35 -7.27 -7.70
CA THR A 18 11.56 -6.37 -6.85
C THR A 18 10.10 -6.42 -7.25
N LEU A 19 9.21 -6.31 -6.27
CA LEU A 19 7.78 -6.14 -6.53
C LEU A 19 7.51 -4.73 -7.05
N GLU A 20 6.64 -4.63 -8.04
CA GLU A 20 6.17 -3.35 -8.52
C GLU A 20 5.40 -2.58 -7.42
N ARG A 21 5.43 -1.26 -7.46
CA ARG A 21 4.76 -0.40 -6.46
C ARG A 21 3.28 -0.72 -6.28
N VAL A 22 2.61 -1.13 -7.35
CA VAL A 22 1.19 -1.52 -7.32
C VAL A 22 0.97 -2.76 -6.46
N HIS A 23 1.84 -3.77 -6.59
CA HIS A 23 1.78 -4.99 -5.79
C HIS A 23 2.15 -4.73 -4.34
N LEU A 24 3.15 -3.87 -4.08
CA LEU A 24 3.52 -3.45 -2.73
C LEU A 24 2.37 -2.76 -2.00
N HIS A 25 1.69 -1.84 -2.68
CA HIS A 25 0.54 -1.17 -2.09
C HIS A 25 -0.60 -2.16 -1.80
N ALA A 26 -0.90 -3.07 -2.73
CA ALA A 26 -1.89 -4.12 -2.51
C ALA A 26 -1.53 -5.00 -1.30
N MET A 27 -0.26 -5.38 -1.16
CA MET A 27 0.24 -6.14 -0.01
C MET A 27 0.13 -5.34 1.29
N SER A 28 0.45 -4.04 1.26
CA SER A 28 0.29 -3.17 2.44
C SER A 28 -1.15 -3.14 2.94
N VAL A 29 -2.14 -2.98 2.05
CA VAL A 29 -3.56 -3.02 2.41
C VAL A 29 -3.97 -4.39 2.97
N MET A 30 -3.47 -5.47 2.39
CA MET A 30 -3.75 -6.83 2.88
C MET A 30 -3.13 -7.08 4.25
N LEU A 31 -1.87 -6.68 4.46
CA LEU A 31 -1.19 -6.84 5.73
C LEU A 31 -1.78 -5.94 6.83
N ASP A 32 -2.29 -4.77 6.48
CA ASP A 32 -3.04 -3.94 7.42
C ASP A 32 -4.38 -4.61 7.83
N SER A 33 -5.08 -5.25 6.89
CA SER A 33 -6.26 -6.06 7.20
C SER A 33 -5.91 -7.28 8.07
N PHE A 34 -4.82 -7.97 7.75
CA PHE A 34 -4.27 -9.05 8.57
C PHE A 34 -4.01 -8.59 10.01
N ALA A 35 -3.31 -7.47 10.19
CA ALA A 35 -2.96 -6.93 11.49
C ALA A 35 -4.22 -6.68 12.35
N ARG A 36 -5.28 -6.12 11.76
CA ARG A 36 -6.57 -5.94 12.48
C ARG A 36 -7.22 -7.25 12.90
N HIS A 37 -7.26 -8.26 12.03
CA HIS A 37 -7.85 -9.55 12.37
C HIS A 37 -7.02 -10.30 13.41
N ALA A 38 -5.68 -10.27 13.27
CA ALA A 38 -4.76 -10.84 14.25
C ALA A 38 -4.90 -10.18 15.62
N SER A 39 -5.08 -8.84 15.69
CA SER A 39 -5.36 -8.12 16.94
C SER A 39 -6.62 -8.65 17.65
N ALA A 40 -7.72 -8.81 16.92
CA ALA A 40 -8.97 -9.33 17.48
C ALA A 40 -8.80 -10.78 18.00
N ARG A 41 -8.10 -11.62 17.23
CA ARG A 41 -7.80 -12.99 17.64
C ARG A 41 -6.91 -13.05 18.89
N LEU A 42 -5.80 -12.28 18.90
CA LEU A 42 -4.90 -12.21 20.04
C LEU A 42 -5.61 -11.75 21.29
N SER A 43 -6.41 -10.68 21.21
CA SER A 43 -7.20 -10.17 22.36
C SER A 43 -8.16 -11.23 22.89
N THR A 44 -8.73 -12.05 22.02
CA THR A 44 -9.65 -13.13 22.42
C THR A 44 -8.89 -14.29 23.09
N VAL A 45 -7.77 -14.72 22.52
CA VAL A 45 -6.99 -15.88 23.00
C VAL A 45 -6.24 -15.55 24.29
N LEU A 46 -5.65 -14.35 24.37
CA LEU A 46 -4.86 -13.91 25.51
C LEU A 46 -5.72 -13.29 26.62
N ARG A 47 -7.00 -12.97 26.34
CA ARG A 47 -7.91 -12.26 27.25
C ARG A 47 -7.35 -10.93 27.77
N GLN A 48 -6.50 -10.32 26.96
CA GLN A 48 -5.88 -9.04 27.20
C GLN A 48 -6.02 -8.17 25.93
N PRO A 49 -6.21 -6.86 26.04
CA PRO A 49 -6.19 -5.97 24.91
C PRO A 49 -4.86 -6.15 24.15
N SER A 50 -4.94 -6.56 22.89
CA SER A 50 -3.76 -6.81 22.05
C SER A 50 -3.97 -6.11 20.72
N VAL A 51 -3.03 -5.24 20.33
CA VAL A 51 -3.12 -4.49 19.08
C VAL A 51 -1.89 -4.79 18.23
N LEU A 52 -2.12 -5.18 17.01
CA LEU A 52 -1.10 -5.33 15.97
C LEU A 52 -1.41 -4.33 14.87
N ALA A 53 -0.45 -3.49 14.47
CA ALA A 53 -0.64 -2.47 13.45
C ALA A 53 0.55 -2.40 12.51
N LEU A 54 0.30 -2.38 11.20
CA LEU A 54 1.36 -2.24 10.21
C LEU A 54 1.97 -0.82 10.29
N ARG A 55 3.28 -0.72 10.53
CA ARG A 55 4.04 0.54 10.53
C ARG A 55 4.65 0.83 9.17
N SER A 56 5.41 -0.13 8.64
CA SER A 56 6.05 0.01 7.34
C SER A 56 6.14 -1.33 6.62
N LEU A 57 6.36 -1.25 5.32
CA LEU A 57 6.55 -2.40 4.44
C LEU A 57 7.74 -2.11 3.54
N ASP A 58 8.83 -2.82 3.75
CA ASP A 58 10.11 -2.56 3.10
C ASP A 58 10.56 -3.77 2.28
N GLN A 59 11.20 -3.52 1.14
CA GLN A 59 11.88 -4.54 0.35
C GLN A 59 13.38 -4.47 0.62
N LEU A 60 13.91 -5.46 1.31
CA LEU A 60 15.29 -5.57 1.71
C LEU A 60 15.82 -6.95 1.33
N THR A 61 17.13 -7.10 1.22
CA THR A 61 17.73 -8.43 1.09
C THR A 61 17.68 -9.16 2.42
N TRP A 62 17.67 -10.51 2.39
CA TRP A 62 17.71 -11.30 3.61
C TRP A 62 18.95 -10.97 4.48
N GLY A 63 20.10 -10.71 3.83
CA GLY A 63 21.32 -10.28 4.52
C GLY A 63 21.16 -8.94 5.24
N GLU A 64 20.47 -7.96 4.63
CA GLU A 64 20.16 -6.68 5.29
C GLU A 64 19.19 -6.88 6.47
N ILE A 65 18.14 -7.69 6.28
CA ILE A 65 17.16 -7.97 7.34
C ILE A 65 17.83 -8.68 8.50
N SER A 66 18.59 -9.77 8.26
CA SER A 66 19.23 -10.55 9.30
C SER A 66 20.29 -9.77 10.08
N THR A 67 20.91 -8.76 9.45
CA THR A 67 21.87 -7.88 10.10
C THR A 67 21.18 -6.81 10.94
N ASN A 68 20.02 -6.32 10.51
CA ASN A 68 19.27 -5.27 11.20
C ASN A 68 18.37 -5.78 12.32
N LEU A 69 18.05 -7.07 12.34
CA LEU A 69 17.28 -7.66 13.42
C LEU A 69 18.11 -7.66 14.71
N ALA A 70 17.55 -7.04 15.75
CA ALA A 70 18.18 -6.92 17.06
C ALA A 70 18.37 -8.30 17.72
N ASN A 71 19.29 -8.36 18.68
CA ASN A 71 19.36 -9.50 19.61
C ASN A 71 18.10 -9.52 20.50
N GLY A 72 17.81 -10.65 21.11
CA GLY A 72 16.65 -10.80 22.02
C GLY A 72 15.32 -11.01 21.26
N LEU A 73 15.40 -11.52 20.04
CA LEU A 73 14.24 -11.94 19.26
C LEU A 73 14.10 -13.46 19.25
N HIS A 74 12.87 -13.92 19.20
CA HIS A 74 12.47 -15.30 18.95
C HIS A 74 11.90 -15.39 17.53
N PHE A 75 12.40 -16.34 16.73
CA PHE A 75 12.10 -16.49 15.33
C PHE A 75 11.21 -17.71 15.11
N LEU A 76 10.08 -17.52 14.46
CA LEU A 76 9.11 -18.52 14.09
C LEU A 76 9.13 -18.67 12.58
N THR A 77 9.70 -19.75 12.06
CA THR A 77 9.68 -20.05 10.62
C THR A 77 8.39 -20.80 10.28
N PHE A 78 7.81 -20.44 9.15
CA PHE A 78 6.55 -21.02 8.70
C PHE A 78 6.52 -21.19 7.18
N SER A 79 5.69 -22.12 6.72
CA SER A 79 5.35 -22.28 5.30
C SER A 79 3.86 -22.00 5.08
N LEU A 80 3.51 -21.65 3.83
CA LEU A 80 2.14 -21.37 3.40
C LEU A 80 1.79 -22.17 2.13
N PRO A 81 1.80 -23.50 2.15
CA PRO A 81 1.43 -24.29 0.98
C PRO A 81 0.09 -23.84 0.35
N PRO A 82 0.00 -23.75 -0.99
CA PRO A 82 0.94 -24.20 -2.01
C PRO A 82 2.03 -23.19 -2.39
N LEU A 83 2.15 -22.05 -1.69
CA LEU A 83 3.21 -21.08 -1.95
C LEU A 83 4.58 -21.69 -1.63
N ALA A 84 5.55 -21.47 -2.50
CA ALA A 84 6.92 -21.93 -2.30
C ALA A 84 7.70 -21.00 -1.37
N GLY A 85 8.58 -21.58 -0.56
CA GLY A 85 9.43 -20.86 0.38
C GLY A 85 8.86 -20.84 1.81
N GLN A 86 9.68 -20.35 2.73
CA GLN A 86 9.35 -20.21 4.15
C GLN A 86 9.41 -18.75 4.54
N GLY A 87 8.45 -18.27 5.31
CA GLY A 87 8.48 -16.97 5.95
C GLY A 87 9.01 -17.03 7.38
N VAL A 88 9.28 -15.85 7.95
CA VAL A 88 9.69 -15.71 9.35
C VAL A 88 8.86 -14.66 10.03
N LEU A 89 8.44 -14.97 11.25
CA LEU A 89 7.86 -14.03 12.20
C LEU A 89 8.86 -13.86 13.35
N ALA A 90 9.43 -12.67 13.49
CA ALA A 90 10.37 -12.33 14.56
C ALA A 90 9.65 -11.53 15.65
N ILE A 91 9.67 -12.04 16.88
CA ILE A 91 8.97 -11.48 18.05
C ILE A 91 10.01 -11.23 19.15
N PRO A 92 9.98 -10.09 19.87
CA PRO A 92 10.83 -9.91 21.03
C PRO A 92 10.62 -11.02 22.06
N THR A 93 11.71 -11.61 22.55
CA THR A 93 11.66 -12.74 23.47
C THR A 93 10.86 -12.42 24.74
N ALA A 94 11.01 -11.20 25.27
CA ALA A 94 10.23 -10.75 26.43
C ALA A 94 8.72 -10.76 26.17
N GLU A 95 8.28 -10.39 24.96
CA GLU A 95 6.86 -10.43 24.59
C GLU A 95 6.37 -11.86 24.34
N ALA A 96 7.22 -12.71 23.77
CA ALA A 96 6.90 -14.12 23.63
C ALA A 96 6.70 -14.79 25.01
N LEU A 97 7.55 -14.48 25.98
CA LEU A 97 7.41 -14.95 27.37
C LEU A 97 6.16 -14.39 28.05
N ALA A 98 5.83 -13.12 27.84
CA ALA A 98 4.60 -12.53 28.35
C ALA A 98 3.33 -13.25 27.79
N VAL A 99 3.37 -13.60 26.50
CA VAL A 99 2.31 -14.40 25.87
C VAL A 99 2.20 -15.80 26.53
N VAL A 100 3.34 -16.45 26.80
CA VAL A 100 3.39 -17.75 27.48
C VAL A 100 2.81 -17.65 28.89
N ASP A 101 3.19 -16.61 29.65
CA ASP A 101 2.69 -16.38 31.00
C ASP A 101 1.15 -16.19 31.00
N LEU A 102 0.62 -15.41 30.07
CA LEU A 102 -0.82 -15.24 29.90
C LEU A 102 -1.52 -16.57 29.56
N ARG A 103 -0.87 -17.44 28.80
CA ARG A 103 -1.38 -18.79 28.50
C ARG A 103 -1.41 -19.68 29.73
N LEU A 104 -0.53 -19.47 30.67
CA LEU A 104 -0.47 -20.14 31.98
C LEU A 104 -1.37 -19.49 33.05
N ALA A 105 -2.20 -18.53 32.65
CA ALA A 105 -3.07 -17.73 33.51
C ALA A 105 -2.33 -16.77 34.44
N GLY A 106 -1.11 -16.37 34.08
CA GLY A 106 -0.39 -15.27 34.69
C GLY A 106 -0.94 -13.90 34.25
N THR A 107 -0.30 -12.82 34.70
CA THR A 107 -0.71 -11.44 34.41
C THR A 107 -0.11 -10.90 33.12
N GLY A 108 0.99 -11.45 32.63
CA GLY A 108 1.77 -10.95 31.49
C GLY A 108 2.48 -9.62 31.76
N GLU A 109 2.46 -9.11 33.01
CA GLU A 109 3.00 -7.79 33.36
C GLU A 109 4.44 -7.84 33.95
N GLU A 110 4.98 -9.04 34.13
CA GLU A 110 6.33 -9.19 34.68
C GLU A 110 7.40 -8.71 33.69
N GLU A 111 8.56 -8.28 34.22
CA GLU A 111 9.74 -8.04 33.43
C GLU A 111 10.42 -9.37 33.10
N TYR A 112 10.33 -9.77 31.84
CA TYR A 112 10.98 -10.99 31.36
C TYR A 112 12.38 -10.67 30.87
N SER A 113 13.35 -11.50 31.26
CA SER A 113 14.73 -11.36 30.81
C SER A 113 14.87 -11.74 29.32
N GLU A 114 15.81 -11.13 28.64
CA GLU A 114 16.24 -11.52 27.28
C GLU A 114 16.93 -12.90 27.36
N GLY A 115 16.12 -13.97 27.40
CA GLY A 115 16.57 -15.35 27.44
C GLY A 115 16.22 -16.09 26.16
N VAL A 116 16.45 -17.38 26.16
CA VAL A 116 15.97 -18.30 25.12
C VAL A 116 14.75 -19.03 25.67
N LEU A 117 13.68 -19.12 24.90
CA LEU A 117 12.50 -19.91 25.30
C LEU A 117 12.89 -21.38 25.45
N THR A 118 12.45 -21.99 26.56
CA THR A 118 12.55 -23.44 26.75
C THR A 118 11.60 -24.16 25.79
N GLU A 119 11.82 -25.45 25.58
CA GLU A 119 10.95 -26.28 24.72
C GLU A 119 9.47 -26.24 25.17
N ILE A 120 9.21 -26.19 26.48
CA ILE A 120 7.86 -26.10 27.04
C ILE A 120 7.23 -24.72 26.68
N GLU A 121 7.98 -23.65 26.82
CA GLU A 121 7.53 -22.29 26.46
C GLU A 121 7.26 -22.16 24.96
N GLN A 122 8.09 -22.79 24.12
CA GLN A 122 7.89 -22.85 22.68
C GLN A 122 6.59 -23.58 22.32
N GLU A 123 6.32 -24.71 22.95
CA GLU A 123 5.08 -25.47 22.77
C GLU A 123 3.82 -24.69 23.24
N LEU A 124 3.95 -23.87 24.27
CA LEU A 124 2.86 -22.99 24.74
C LEU A 124 2.65 -21.79 23.83
N LEU A 125 3.70 -21.28 23.19
CA LEU A 125 3.65 -20.19 22.22
C LEU A 125 3.08 -20.64 20.86
N ALA A 126 3.38 -21.88 20.43
CA ALA A 126 3.04 -22.40 19.11
C ALA A 126 1.55 -22.20 18.73
N PRO A 127 0.54 -22.50 19.56
CA PRO A 127 -0.87 -22.32 19.20
C PRO A 127 -1.25 -20.83 18.98
N VAL A 128 -0.56 -19.90 19.64
CA VAL A 128 -0.77 -18.47 19.45
C VAL A 128 -0.18 -18.02 18.13
N ALA A 129 1.03 -18.48 17.83
CA ALA A 129 1.71 -18.22 16.55
C ALA A 129 0.92 -18.79 15.37
N GLU A 130 0.49 -20.05 15.46
CA GLU A 130 -0.38 -20.69 14.46
C GLU A 130 -1.66 -19.89 14.25
N GLY A 131 -2.25 -19.36 15.32
CA GLY A 131 -3.40 -18.50 15.24
C GLY A 131 -3.16 -17.20 14.47
N ILE A 132 -1.99 -16.59 14.63
CA ILE A 132 -1.58 -15.40 13.84
C ILE A 132 -1.40 -15.80 12.38
N LEU A 133 -0.74 -16.93 12.11
CA LEU A 133 -0.52 -17.43 10.75
C LEU A 133 -1.84 -17.81 10.05
N ASP A 134 -2.83 -18.33 10.78
CA ASP A 134 -4.18 -18.58 10.27
C ASP A 134 -4.84 -17.29 9.76
N GLU A 135 -4.71 -16.17 10.49
CA GLU A 135 -5.25 -14.89 10.04
C GLU A 135 -4.51 -14.35 8.82
N LEU A 136 -3.20 -14.59 8.73
CA LEU A 136 -2.42 -14.30 7.53
C LEU A 136 -2.94 -15.13 6.34
N ALA A 137 -3.11 -16.44 6.52
CA ALA A 137 -3.62 -17.35 5.49
C ALA A 137 -5.03 -16.94 5.02
N LYS A 138 -5.94 -16.60 5.93
CA LYS A 138 -7.29 -16.10 5.60
C LYS A 138 -7.23 -14.81 4.78
N THR A 139 -6.31 -13.93 5.13
CA THR A 139 -6.12 -12.68 4.37
C THR A 139 -5.62 -12.95 2.96
N LEU A 140 -4.64 -13.87 2.82
CA LEU A 140 -4.09 -14.27 1.52
C LEU A 140 -5.05 -15.15 0.71
N ALA A 141 -6.02 -15.81 1.34
CA ALA A 141 -6.96 -16.72 0.67
C ALA A 141 -7.78 -16.06 -0.45
N ARG A 142 -7.90 -14.71 -0.41
CA ARG A 142 -8.51 -13.94 -1.51
C ARG A 142 -7.72 -14.03 -2.82
N LEU A 143 -6.39 -14.21 -2.72
CA LEU A 143 -5.50 -14.38 -3.86
C LEU A 143 -5.26 -15.87 -4.12
N GLN A 144 -4.80 -16.57 -3.10
CA GLN A 144 -4.44 -17.97 -3.15
C GLN A 144 -4.78 -18.62 -1.80
N PRO A 145 -5.67 -19.62 -1.77
CA PRO A 145 -5.88 -20.41 -0.56
C PRO A 145 -4.58 -21.06 -0.10
N THR A 146 -4.23 -20.85 1.16
CA THR A 146 -3.01 -21.36 1.78
C THR A 146 -3.32 -22.02 3.09
N THR A 147 -2.50 -22.98 3.48
CA THR A 147 -2.58 -23.64 4.79
C THR A 147 -1.28 -23.37 5.54
N PRO A 148 -1.30 -22.61 6.64
CA PRO A 148 -0.08 -22.29 7.36
C PRO A 148 0.43 -23.51 8.11
N VAL A 149 1.75 -23.67 8.13
CA VAL A 149 2.45 -24.68 8.92
C VAL A 149 3.60 -23.98 9.64
N LEU A 150 3.61 -24.06 10.97
CA LEU A 150 4.75 -23.65 11.77
C LEU A 150 5.83 -24.72 11.65
N GLU A 151 7.01 -24.35 11.16
CA GLU A 151 8.08 -25.32 10.85
C GLU A 151 9.07 -25.44 12.01
N MET A 152 9.57 -24.31 12.50
CA MET A 152 10.64 -24.28 13.49
C MET A 152 10.59 -22.99 14.33
N GLN A 153 11.11 -23.10 15.55
CA GLN A 153 11.28 -21.97 16.46
C GLN A 153 12.76 -21.86 16.85
N GLU A 154 13.34 -20.68 16.69
CA GLU A 154 14.77 -20.44 16.90
C GLU A 154 15.00 -19.12 17.65
N ALA A 155 16.03 -19.12 18.51
CA ALA A 155 16.48 -17.91 19.21
C ALA A 155 17.60 -17.16 18.49
N ASN A 156 18.24 -17.80 17.52
CA ASN A 156 19.38 -17.24 16.81
C ASN A 156 19.08 -17.16 15.31
N ILE A 157 19.11 -15.93 14.77
CA ILE A 157 18.87 -15.65 13.35
C ILE A 157 19.83 -16.42 12.42
N GLN A 158 21.03 -16.78 12.88
CA GLN A 158 22.00 -17.52 12.08
C GLN A 158 21.54 -18.94 11.71
N PHE A 159 20.63 -19.53 12.47
CA PHE A 159 20.02 -20.82 12.17
C PHE A 159 18.75 -20.71 11.33
N VAL A 160 18.27 -19.48 11.11
CA VAL A 160 17.09 -19.21 10.28
C VAL A 160 17.55 -19.03 8.83
N SER A 161 17.25 -20.02 7.99
CA SER A 161 17.67 -20.01 6.57
C SER A 161 16.44 -20.07 5.65
N VAL A 162 15.72 -18.96 5.51
CA VAL A 162 14.50 -18.87 4.69
C VAL A 162 14.76 -18.36 3.29
N ALA A 163 15.89 -17.67 3.07
CA ALA A 163 16.30 -17.13 1.80
C ALA A 163 17.82 -17.02 1.71
N SER A 164 18.37 -16.90 0.50
CA SER A 164 19.79 -16.58 0.36
C SER A 164 20.07 -15.14 0.81
N PRO A 165 21.29 -14.79 1.28
CA PRO A 165 21.61 -13.45 1.76
C PRO A 165 21.33 -12.33 0.74
N THR A 166 21.41 -12.64 -0.55
CA THR A 166 21.18 -11.70 -1.66
C THR A 166 19.74 -11.68 -2.16
N GLU A 167 18.90 -12.61 -1.71
CA GLU A 167 17.49 -12.70 -2.10
C GLU A 167 16.69 -11.59 -1.45
N THR A 168 15.84 -10.95 -2.25
CA THR A 168 14.92 -9.92 -1.77
C THR A 168 13.80 -10.55 -0.95
N CYS A 169 13.51 -9.96 0.19
CA CYS A 169 12.39 -10.29 1.05
C CYS A 169 11.52 -9.05 1.27
N LEU A 170 10.26 -9.27 1.55
CA LEU A 170 9.32 -8.26 1.99
C LEU A 170 9.28 -8.28 3.52
N ALA A 171 9.77 -7.23 4.15
CA ALA A 171 9.74 -7.06 5.60
C ALA A 171 8.56 -6.15 5.99
N ALA A 172 7.61 -6.70 6.72
CA ALA A 172 6.51 -5.95 7.31
C ALA A 172 6.82 -5.69 8.78
N HIS A 173 7.00 -4.43 9.12
CA HIS A 173 7.22 -3.96 10.47
C HIS A 173 5.88 -3.68 11.14
N LEU A 174 5.58 -4.43 12.19
CA LEU A 174 4.31 -4.42 12.90
C LEU A 174 4.53 -3.90 14.32
N ALA A 175 3.83 -2.80 14.69
CA ALA A 175 3.76 -2.40 16.09
C ALA A 175 2.86 -3.38 16.83
N PHE A 176 3.30 -3.88 17.96
CA PHE A 176 2.55 -4.76 18.83
C PHE A 176 2.44 -4.18 20.24
N SER A 177 1.21 -4.09 20.73
CA SER A 177 0.88 -3.69 22.10
C SER A 177 0.15 -4.82 22.78
N LEU A 178 0.55 -5.14 24.00
CA LEU A 178 -0.05 -6.21 24.81
C LEU A 178 -0.39 -5.67 26.21
N GLY A 179 -1.68 -5.52 26.50
CA GLY A 179 -2.14 -4.97 27.79
C GLY A 179 -1.53 -3.61 28.09
N ASN A 180 -0.88 -3.48 29.24
CA ASN A 180 -0.20 -2.26 29.68
C ASN A 180 1.32 -2.27 29.38
N ARG A 181 1.82 -3.27 28.66
CA ARG A 181 3.24 -3.36 28.31
C ARG A 181 3.65 -2.29 27.30
N PRO A 182 4.92 -1.88 27.28
CA PRO A 182 5.44 -0.99 26.24
C PRO A 182 5.23 -1.57 24.85
N ASP A 183 4.92 -0.73 23.89
CA ASP A 183 4.83 -1.12 22.49
C ASP A 183 6.17 -1.69 22.02
N CYS A 184 6.10 -2.80 21.30
CA CYS A 184 7.27 -3.40 20.67
C CYS A 184 7.08 -3.55 19.16
N GLU A 185 8.11 -4.01 18.48
CA GLU A 185 8.07 -4.29 17.06
C GLU A 185 8.16 -5.79 16.82
N ILE A 186 7.24 -6.29 15.98
CA ILE A 186 7.25 -7.63 15.39
C ILE A 186 7.55 -7.48 13.92
N VAL A 187 8.44 -8.32 13.39
CA VAL A 187 8.80 -8.29 11.96
C VAL A 187 8.31 -9.56 11.28
N LEU A 188 7.45 -9.40 10.28
CA LEU A 188 7.04 -10.48 9.39
C LEU A 188 7.84 -10.39 8.10
N CYS A 189 8.65 -11.40 7.81
CA CYS A 189 9.48 -11.47 6.62
C CYS A 189 8.95 -12.54 5.66
N LEU A 190 8.69 -12.14 4.41
CA LEU A 190 8.19 -13.00 3.34
C LEU A 190 9.19 -12.98 2.17
N PRO A 191 9.84 -14.12 1.82
CA PRO A 191 10.77 -14.18 0.70
C PRO A 191 10.12 -13.86 -0.65
N PHE A 192 10.91 -13.35 -1.57
CA PHE A 192 10.45 -12.99 -2.91
C PHE A 192 9.80 -14.15 -3.66
N MET A 193 10.29 -15.36 -3.49
CA MET A 193 9.70 -16.57 -4.09
C MET A 193 8.21 -16.72 -3.76
N MET A 194 7.84 -16.51 -2.49
CA MET A 194 6.46 -16.55 -2.02
C MET A 194 5.65 -15.37 -2.58
N MET A 195 6.24 -14.17 -2.55
CA MET A 195 5.62 -12.93 -3.00
C MET A 195 5.39 -12.90 -4.52
N ARG A 196 6.30 -13.47 -5.31
CA ARG A 196 6.18 -13.56 -6.76
C ARG A 196 4.94 -14.33 -7.19
N GLN A 197 4.65 -15.45 -6.51
CA GLN A 197 3.45 -16.25 -6.80
C GLN A 197 2.18 -15.46 -6.52
N LEU A 198 2.13 -14.73 -5.40
CA LEU A 198 0.99 -13.86 -5.07
C LEU A 198 0.86 -12.69 -6.07
N ALA A 199 1.97 -12.06 -6.45
CA ALA A 199 1.98 -10.99 -7.44
C ALA A 199 1.49 -11.46 -8.82
N GLU A 200 1.84 -12.68 -9.24
CA GLU A 200 1.35 -13.28 -10.49
C GLU A 200 -0.17 -13.48 -10.46
N VAL A 201 -0.72 -13.94 -9.33
CA VAL A 201 -2.17 -14.05 -9.15
C VAL A 201 -2.84 -12.67 -9.19
N MET A 202 -2.25 -11.66 -8.55
CA MET A 202 -2.74 -10.29 -8.61
C MET A 202 -2.76 -9.74 -10.03
N ARG A 203 -1.75 -10.08 -10.85
CA ARG A 203 -1.64 -9.66 -12.25
C ARG A 203 -2.68 -10.32 -13.14
N THR A 204 -2.91 -11.62 -12.95
CA THR A 204 -3.84 -12.40 -13.78
C THR A 204 -5.31 -12.22 -13.40
N ARG A 205 -5.60 -11.81 -12.17
CA ARG A 205 -6.96 -11.63 -11.65
C ARG A 205 -7.17 -10.26 -11.01
N PRO A 206 -7.18 -9.17 -11.77
CA PRO A 206 -7.27 -7.81 -11.21
C PRO A 206 -8.57 -7.52 -10.43
N GLY A 207 -9.62 -8.34 -10.59
CA GLY A 207 -10.90 -8.20 -9.87
C GLY A 207 -10.87 -8.68 -8.41
N HIS A 208 -9.85 -9.44 -7.97
CA HIS A 208 -9.74 -9.92 -6.59
C HIS A 208 -8.97 -8.98 -5.65
N LEU A 209 -8.39 -7.92 -6.19
CA LEU A 209 -7.87 -6.82 -5.38
C LEU A 209 -9.10 -6.09 -4.83
N GLY A 210 -9.47 -6.35 -3.58
CA GLY A 210 -10.66 -5.77 -2.95
C GLY A 210 -10.72 -4.24 -3.06
N GLU A 211 -11.83 -3.65 -2.63
CA GLU A 211 -12.15 -2.21 -2.74
C GLU A 211 -10.98 -1.27 -2.37
N GLY A 212 -10.09 -1.67 -1.45
CA GLY A 212 -8.88 -0.92 -1.08
C GLY A 212 -7.86 -0.78 -2.22
N ALA A 213 -7.61 -1.83 -3.00
CA ALA A 213 -6.68 -1.77 -4.13
C ALA A 213 -7.29 -1.06 -5.35
N ALA A 214 -8.62 -1.14 -5.51
CA ALA A 214 -9.34 -0.36 -6.51
C ALA A 214 -9.31 1.14 -6.14
N ALA A 215 -9.52 1.48 -4.87
CA ALA A 215 -9.41 2.86 -4.37
C ALA A 215 -7.98 3.41 -4.49
N ALA A 216 -6.96 2.60 -4.20
CA ALA A 216 -5.56 3.00 -4.34
C ALA A 216 -5.14 3.20 -5.81
N ARG A 217 -5.61 2.34 -6.73
CA ARG A 217 -5.42 2.55 -8.17
C ARG A 217 -6.13 3.82 -8.64
N ALA A 218 -7.34 4.09 -8.13
CA ALA A 218 -8.06 5.31 -8.45
C ALA A 218 -7.32 6.57 -7.96
N ILE A 219 -6.66 6.50 -6.80
CA ILE A 219 -5.85 7.60 -6.26
C ILE A 219 -4.58 7.80 -7.11
N ASP A 220 -3.85 6.73 -7.47
CA ASP A 220 -2.64 6.82 -8.31
C ASP A 220 -3.00 7.30 -9.73
N VAL A 221 -4.09 6.80 -10.31
CA VAL A 221 -4.61 7.27 -11.60
C VAL A 221 -5.05 8.73 -11.52
N ARG A 222 -5.74 9.15 -10.45
CA ARG A 222 -6.09 10.57 -10.25
C ARG A 222 -4.85 11.46 -10.15
N HIS A 223 -3.83 11.07 -9.37
CA HIS A 223 -2.57 11.83 -9.29
C HIS A 223 -1.86 11.95 -10.65
N ARG A 224 -1.83 10.89 -11.44
CA ARG A 224 -1.24 10.92 -12.79
C ARG A 224 -2.08 11.72 -13.77
N LEU A 225 -3.41 11.74 -13.62
CA LEU A 225 -4.29 12.54 -14.45
C LEU A 225 -4.16 14.03 -14.18
N HIS A 226 -3.76 14.45 -12.97
CA HIS A 226 -3.52 15.87 -12.67
C HIS A 226 -2.36 16.49 -13.46
N ASP A 227 -1.39 15.66 -13.89
CA ASP A 227 -0.21 16.13 -14.63
C ASP A 227 -0.34 15.95 -16.15
N VAL A 228 -1.46 15.41 -16.64
CA VAL A 228 -1.71 15.25 -18.07
C VAL A 228 -2.09 16.60 -18.68
N PRO A 229 -1.30 17.16 -19.60
CA PRO A 229 -1.68 18.39 -20.30
C PRO A 229 -2.90 18.11 -21.17
N VAL A 230 -3.90 18.97 -21.08
CA VAL A 230 -5.09 18.95 -21.91
C VAL A 230 -5.23 20.28 -22.66
N ASP A 231 -5.65 20.21 -23.93
CA ASP A 231 -5.88 21.41 -24.73
C ASP A 231 -7.25 21.99 -24.37
N LEU A 232 -7.20 23.24 -23.90
CA LEU A 232 -8.36 23.99 -23.49
C LEU A 232 -8.68 25.03 -24.55
N VAL A 233 -9.84 24.87 -25.19
CA VAL A 233 -10.31 25.75 -26.26
C VAL A 233 -11.40 26.67 -25.74
N LEU A 234 -11.19 27.99 -25.89
CA LEU A 234 -12.19 29.01 -25.62
C LEU A 234 -12.80 29.46 -26.94
N GLN A 235 -14.09 29.22 -27.15
CA GLN A 235 -14.76 29.54 -28.40
C GLN A 235 -16.09 30.25 -28.19
N PHE A 236 -16.53 30.99 -29.23
CA PHE A 236 -17.91 31.48 -29.26
C PHE A 236 -18.87 30.29 -29.44
N PRO A 237 -20.09 30.39 -28.92
CA PRO A 237 -21.16 29.46 -29.29
C PRO A 237 -21.33 29.39 -30.81
N ALA A 238 -21.70 28.22 -31.29
CA ALA A 238 -21.92 28.03 -32.72
C ALA A 238 -22.99 29.01 -33.25
N PHE A 239 -22.71 29.59 -34.38
CA PHE A 239 -23.68 30.46 -35.12
C PHE A 239 -23.87 29.92 -36.54
N THR A 240 -24.99 30.29 -37.15
CA THR A 240 -25.35 29.81 -38.49
C THR A 240 -25.02 30.92 -39.53
N SER A 241 -24.36 30.50 -40.60
CA SER A 241 -24.08 31.37 -41.75
C SER A 241 -24.42 30.66 -43.06
N THR A 242 -24.57 31.40 -44.17
CA THR A 242 -24.79 30.80 -45.48
C THR A 242 -23.44 30.57 -46.20
N PRO A 243 -23.37 29.52 -47.05
CA PRO A 243 -22.16 29.28 -47.85
C PRO A 243 -21.73 30.48 -48.70
N ASP A 244 -22.69 31.21 -49.25
CA ASP A 244 -22.47 32.38 -50.09
C ASP A 244 -21.80 33.51 -49.29
N ALA A 245 -22.23 33.78 -48.07
CA ALA A 245 -21.62 34.76 -47.18
C ALA A 245 -20.16 34.38 -46.79
N LEU A 246 -19.87 33.08 -46.70
CA LEU A 246 -18.48 32.61 -46.41
C LEU A 246 -17.57 32.74 -47.65
N MET A 247 -18.08 32.50 -48.84
CA MET A 247 -17.32 32.55 -50.09
C MET A 247 -16.96 33.98 -50.52
N THR A 248 -17.69 35.00 -50.03
CA THR A 248 -17.48 36.40 -50.34
C THR A 248 -16.59 37.14 -49.32
N LEU A 249 -16.14 36.46 -48.23
CA LEU A 249 -15.29 37.05 -47.17
C LEU A 249 -13.90 37.43 -47.70
N ALA A 250 -13.51 38.67 -47.47
CA ALA A 250 -12.20 39.18 -47.75
C ALA A 250 -11.50 39.68 -46.48
N VAL A 251 -10.15 39.80 -46.54
CA VAL A 251 -9.36 40.35 -45.42
C VAL A 251 -9.77 41.78 -45.15
N GLY A 252 -10.28 42.08 -43.97
CA GLY A 252 -10.78 43.38 -43.53
C GLY A 252 -12.28 43.44 -43.35
N ASP A 253 -13.01 42.41 -43.78
CA ASP A 253 -14.47 42.33 -43.59
C ASP A 253 -14.86 42.04 -42.12
N GLU A 254 -16.01 42.59 -41.73
CA GLU A 254 -16.60 42.31 -40.40
C GLU A 254 -17.62 41.20 -40.47
N LEU A 255 -17.38 40.12 -39.74
CA LEU A 255 -18.35 39.00 -39.64
C LEU A 255 -19.26 39.22 -38.42
N HIS A 256 -20.53 39.47 -38.68
CA HIS A 256 -21.55 39.60 -37.65
C HIS A 256 -21.97 38.20 -37.13
N LEU A 257 -21.62 37.92 -35.86
CA LEU A 257 -21.93 36.61 -35.24
C LEU A 257 -23.40 36.49 -34.80
N GLY A 258 -24.14 37.60 -34.72
CA GLY A 258 -25.53 37.61 -34.24
C GLY A 258 -25.67 37.25 -32.74
N LEU A 259 -24.57 37.30 -32.01
CA LEU A 259 -24.55 36.96 -30.58
C LEU A 259 -24.55 38.26 -29.75
N PRO A 260 -25.30 38.28 -28.60
CA PRO A 260 -25.22 39.37 -27.65
C PRO A 260 -23.78 39.53 -27.11
N THR A 261 -23.34 40.77 -26.86
CA THR A 261 -21.97 41.05 -26.39
C THR A 261 -21.69 40.55 -24.98
N ASP A 262 -22.71 40.31 -24.20
CA ASP A 262 -22.67 39.77 -22.83
C ASP A 262 -22.80 38.26 -22.77
N ARG A 263 -22.97 37.58 -23.93
CA ARG A 263 -23.07 36.13 -23.98
C ARG A 263 -21.75 35.47 -23.60
N PRO A 264 -21.72 34.54 -22.62
CA PRO A 264 -20.51 33.84 -22.23
C PRO A 264 -19.97 32.95 -23.36
N LEU A 265 -18.66 32.78 -23.37
CA LEU A 265 -17.92 31.89 -24.27
C LEU A 265 -17.97 30.45 -23.72
N GLU A 266 -17.84 29.51 -24.61
CA GLU A 266 -17.76 28.08 -24.27
C GLU A 266 -16.28 27.69 -24.04
N VAL A 267 -16.02 27.07 -22.89
CA VAL A 267 -14.73 26.42 -22.59
C VAL A 267 -14.86 24.94 -22.86
N ARG A 268 -14.07 24.43 -23.80
CA ARG A 268 -14.11 23.02 -24.19
C ARG A 268 -12.77 22.33 -24.02
N VAL A 269 -12.81 21.07 -23.61
CA VAL A 269 -11.68 20.14 -23.58
C VAL A 269 -12.03 18.97 -24.51
N ASP A 270 -11.22 18.74 -25.52
CA ASP A 270 -11.45 17.70 -26.54
C ASP A 270 -12.88 17.72 -27.14
N GLY A 271 -13.40 18.93 -27.36
CA GLY A 271 -14.76 19.12 -27.91
C GLY A 271 -15.91 19.00 -26.91
N VAL A 272 -15.65 18.62 -25.65
CA VAL A 272 -16.66 18.53 -24.59
C VAL A 272 -16.76 19.89 -23.88
N LEU A 273 -17.98 20.41 -23.72
CA LEU A 273 -18.25 21.65 -22.98
C LEU A 273 -18.03 21.39 -21.47
N VAL A 274 -17.08 22.14 -20.86
CA VAL A 274 -16.75 21.98 -19.42
C VAL A 274 -17.11 23.20 -18.58
N ALA A 275 -17.13 24.40 -19.19
CA ALA A 275 -17.48 25.62 -18.47
C ALA A 275 -17.95 26.73 -19.43
N LEU A 276 -18.57 27.76 -18.86
CA LEU A 276 -18.83 29.05 -19.53
C LEU A 276 -17.89 30.11 -18.95
N ALA A 277 -17.43 31.02 -19.80
CA ALA A 277 -16.49 32.05 -19.39
C ALA A 277 -16.72 33.40 -20.07
N THR A 278 -16.33 34.49 -19.42
CA THR A 278 -16.29 35.81 -20.01
C THR A 278 -14.86 36.23 -20.33
N ILE A 279 -14.67 36.88 -21.46
CA ILE A 279 -13.38 37.46 -21.87
C ILE A 279 -12.98 38.61 -20.97
N GLY A 280 -11.69 38.64 -20.59
CA GLY A 280 -11.10 39.70 -19.82
C GLY A 280 -9.62 39.88 -20.11
N ARG A 281 -8.95 40.66 -19.26
CA ARG A 281 -7.50 40.91 -19.31
C ARG A 281 -6.93 40.72 -17.90
N SER A 282 -5.78 40.09 -17.82
CA SER A 282 -4.97 40.03 -16.60
C SER A 282 -3.62 40.67 -16.91
N GLY A 283 -3.47 41.94 -16.53
CA GLY A 283 -2.34 42.75 -16.91
C GLY A 283 -2.28 42.97 -18.44
N LEU A 284 -1.17 42.54 -19.07
CA LEU A 284 -0.96 42.63 -20.53
C LEU A 284 -1.41 41.37 -21.29
N ARG A 285 -1.93 40.34 -20.59
CA ARG A 285 -2.33 39.10 -21.21
C ARG A 285 -3.85 39.00 -21.34
N LYS A 286 -4.32 38.34 -22.42
CA LYS A 286 -5.71 37.96 -22.54
C LYS A 286 -6.05 36.90 -21.46
N ALA A 287 -7.18 37.03 -20.82
CA ALA A 287 -7.66 36.11 -19.80
C ALA A 287 -9.15 35.86 -19.96
N CYS A 288 -9.66 34.82 -19.37
CA CYS A 288 -11.08 34.58 -19.22
C CYS A 288 -11.42 34.29 -17.74
N ALA A 289 -12.59 34.71 -17.31
CA ALA A 289 -13.12 34.42 -16.02
C ALA A 289 -14.22 33.35 -16.19
N ILE A 290 -14.11 32.22 -15.48
CA ILE A 290 -15.14 31.19 -15.48
C ILE A 290 -16.37 31.76 -14.76
N THR A 291 -17.52 31.66 -15.38
CA THR A 291 -18.80 32.17 -14.85
C THR A 291 -19.71 31.03 -14.39
N GLU A 292 -19.59 29.86 -15.01
CA GLU A 292 -20.40 28.71 -14.70
C GLU A 292 -19.65 27.41 -15.03
N GLU A 293 -19.68 26.42 -14.16
CA GLU A 293 -19.15 25.08 -14.42
C GLU A 293 -20.26 24.20 -14.96
N VAL A 294 -20.01 23.54 -16.11
CA VAL A 294 -20.96 22.64 -16.79
C VAL A 294 -20.41 21.22 -16.77
N PHE A 295 -20.04 20.73 -15.60
CA PHE A 295 -19.71 19.29 -15.47
C PHE A 295 -20.99 18.47 -15.42
N PRO A 296 -21.06 17.33 -16.16
CA PRO A 296 -22.16 16.38 -16.06
C PRO A 296 -22.14 15.63 -14.74
#